data_06c17335f62cb63e973544e18329bf85
#
_entry.id   06c17335f62cb63e973544e18329bf85
#
_cell.length_a   1.000
_cell.length_b   1.000
_cell.length_c   1.000
_cell.angle_alpha   90.00
_cell.angle_beta   90.00
_cell.angle_gamma   90.00
#
_symmetry.space_group_name_H-M   'P 1'
#
loop_
_entity.id
_entity.type
_entity.pdbx_description
1 polymer ?
#
loop_
_entity_poly.entity_id
_entity_poly.type
_entity_poly.pdbx_seq_one_letter_code
_entity_poly.pdbx_strand_id
1 'polypeptide(L)'
;RPDGTTGTILSKPLYESKMAAGAVYRAELGHQLRQRLGLECEAKKTWFELADVPQGVLDEFSTRRRQIEAELAEGGRTGAKASEVAALATRRAKEARPREELFADWHERGAAAGFGPDQASRLVGRTGPC
;
A
#
# COMPACT_ATOMS: atom_id res chain seq x y z
N ARG A 1 25.76 16.31 -14.53
CA ARG A 1 27.17 16.08 -14.17
C ARG A 1 27.80 17.39 -13.72
N PRO A 2 28.88 17.36 -12.91
CA PRO A 2 29.53 18.57 -12.44
C PRO A 2 30.08 19.48 -13.57
N ASP A 3 30.33 18.91 -14.74
CA ASP A 3 30.80 19.58 -15.96
C ASP A 3 29.65 20.23 -16.78
N GLY A 4 28.44 20.26 -16.28
CA GLY A 4 27.26 20.79 -16.95
C GLY A 4 26.68 19.90 -18.06
N THR A 5 27.26 18.73 -18.31
CA THR A 5 26.71 17.79 -19.31
C THR A 5 25.57 16.96 -18.73
N THR A 6 24.64 16.58 -19.59
CA THR A 6 23.58 15.61 -19.25
C THR A 6 24.04 14.19 -19.48
N GLY A 7 23.46 13.22 -18.82
CA GLY A 7 23.77 11.80 -19.00
C GLY A 7 22.70 10.91 -18.41
N THR A 8 22.74 9.64 -18.79
CA THR A 8 21.84 8.64 -18.25
C THR A 8 22.12 8.39 -16.76
N ILE A 9 21.08 8.32 -15.95
CA ILE A 9 21.18 7.95 -14.55
C ILE A 9 21.52 6.46 -14.45
N LEU A 10 22.58 6.13 -13.70
CA LEU A 10 22.88 4.74 -13.38
C LEU A 10 21.87 4.24 -12.33
N SER A 11 20.88 3.49 -12.78
CA SER A 11 19.77 3.04 -11.91
C SER A 11 20.10 1.81 -11.06
N LYS A 12 21.18 1.08 -11.36
CA LYS A 12 21.54 -0.16 -10.64
C LYS A 12 21.65 0.03 -9.11
N PRO A 13 22.36 1.05 -8.56
CA PRO A 13 22.42 1.26 -7.11
C PRO A 13 21.05 1.53 -6.48
N LEU A 14 20.12 2.16 -7.21
CA LEU A 14 18.75 2.39 -6.75
C LEU A 14 17.99 1.07 -6.60
N TYR A 15 18.15 0.15 -7.56
CA TYR A 15 17.54 -1.18 -7.48
C TYR A 15 18.13 -2.02 -6.35
N GLU A 16 19.43 -1.97 -6.14
CA GLU A 16 20.13 -2.67 -5.05
C GLU A 16 19.68 -2.16 -3.68
N SER A 17 19.44 -0.85 -3.54
CA SER A 17 18.98 -0.21 -2.30
C SER A 17 17.47 -0.22 -2.08
N LYS A 18 16.68 -0.68 -3.04
CA LYS A 18 15.21 -0.58 -3.04
C LYS A 18 14.57 -1.15 -1.77
N MET A 19 15.04 -2.29 -1.29
CA MET A 19 14.46 -2.94 -0.10
C MET A 19 14.77 -2.16 1.18
N ALA A 20 16.00 -1.66 1.31
CA ALA A 20 16.42 -0.83 2.44
C ALA A 20 15.66 0.51 2.46
N ALA A 21 15.59 1.19 1.32
CA ALA A 21 14.82 2.43 1.19
C ALA A 21 13.33 2.21 1.52
N GLY A 22 12.75 1.10 1.07
CA GLY A 22 11.37 0.74 1.41
C GLY A 22 11.16 0.47 2.91
N ALA A 23 12.15 -0.10 3.60
CA ALA A 23 12.08 -0.30 5.05
C ALA A 23 12.12 1.03 5.81
N VAL A 24 13.06 1.93 5.46
CA VAL A 24 13.15 3.27 6.04
C VAL A 24 11.87 4.06 5.81
N TYR A 25 11.35 4.05 4.57
CA TYR A 25 10.09 4.73 4.26
C TYR A 25 8.92 4.24 5.13
N ARG A 26 8.79 2.93 5.30
CA ARG A 26 7.70 2.36 6.13
C ARG A 26 7.85 2.70 7.61
N ALA A 27 9.07 2.67 8.12
CA ALA A 27 9.35 3.06 9.52
C ALA A 27 8.98 4.53 9.77
N GLU A 28 9.41 5.42 8.87
CA GLU A 28 9.08 6.84 8.96
C GLU A 28 7.58 7.10 8.78
N LEU A 29 6.92 6.44 7.83
CA LEU A 29 5.48 6.55 7.64
C LEU A 29 4.72 6.12 8.90
N GLY A 30 5.05 4.99 9.50
CA GLY A 30 4.42 4.52 10.74
C GLY A 30 4.64 5.50 11.89
N HIS A 31 5.85 6.05 12.01
CA HIS A 31 6.16 7.10 12.98
C HIS A 31 5.29 8.36 12.77
N GLN A 32 5.22 8.87 11.54
CA GLN A 32 4.43 10.07 11.22
C GLN A 32 2.93 9.85 11.44
N LEU A 33 2.39 8.67 11.10
CA LEU A 33 0.99 8.35 11.34
C LEU A 33 0.67 8.36 12.84
N ARG A 34 1.55 7.80 13.66
CA ARG A 34 1.41 7.84 15.12
C ARG A 34 1.52 9.25 15.66
N GLN A 35 2.54 9.99 15.29
CA GLN A 35 2.80 11.35 15.83
C GLN A 35 1.76 12.38 15.40
N ARG A 36 1.34 12.36 14.13
CA ARG A 36 0.46 13.40 13.58
C ARG A 36 -1.02 13.08 13.72
N LEU A 37 -1.38 11.80 13.63
CA LEU A 37 -2.78 11.37 13.62
C LEU A 37 -3.15 10.53 14.84
N GLY A 38 -2.18 10.17 15.69
CA GLY A 38 -2.41 9.31 16.84
C GLY A 38 -2.93 7.93 16.45
N LEU A 39 -2.55 7.43 15.26
CA LEU A 39 -2.94 6.11 14.78
C LEU A 39 -2.06 5.03 15.40
N GLU A 40 -2.68 3.95 15.85
CA GLU A 40 -1.95 2.79 16.32
C GLU A 40 -1.53 1.91 15.14
N CYS A 41 -0.24 1.54 15.11
CA CYS A 41 0.35 0.72 14.06
C CYS A 41 0.88 -0.58 14.65
N GLU A 42 0.43 -1.71 14.14
CA GLU A 42 0.92 -3.03 14.49
C GLU A 42 2.05 -3.46 13.55
N ALA A 43 3.21 -3.80 14.13
CA ALA A 43 4.33 -4.30 13.35
C ALA A 43 4.04 -5.71 12.81
N LYS A 44 4.26 -5.90 11.51
CA LYS A 44 4.27 -7.20 10.83
C LYS A 44 5.71 -7.51 10.40
N LYS A 45 5.93 -8.66 9.81
CA LYS A 45 7.28 -9.15 9.46
C LYS A 45 8.11 -8.15 8.63
N THR A 46 7.50 -7.49 7.65
CA THR A 46 8.20 -6.56 6.73
C THR A 46 7.44 -5.26 6.48
N TRP A 47 6.28 -5.07 7.12
CA TRP A 47 5.45 -3.86 7.04
C TRP A 47 4.76 -3.60 8.37
N PHE A 48 3.86 -2.67 8.42
CA PHE A 48 2.92 -2.48 9.52
C PHE A 48 1.49 -2.40 8.97
N GLU A 49 0.52 -2.66 9.83
CA GLU A 49 -0.90 -2.46 9.58
C GLU A 49 -1.46 -1.47 10.60
N LEU A 50 -2.53 -0.77 10.25
CA LEU A 50 -3.25 0.04 11.21
C LEU A 50 -4.06 -0.88 12.12
N ALA A 51 -3.93 -0.71 13.43
CA ALA A 51 -4.73 -1.45 14.39
C ALA A 51 -6.21 -1.15 14.21
N ASP A 52 -7.06 -2.12 14.50
CA ASP A 52 -8.52 -2.00 14.47
C ASP A 52 -9.14 -1.66 13.11
N VAL A 53 -8.41 -1.81 12.01
CA VAL A 53 -9.01 -1.85 10.68
C VAL A 53 -9.49 -3.29 10.43
N PRO A 54 -10.81 -3.50 10.20
CA PRO A 54 -11.33 -4.85 9.99
C PRO A 54 -10.70 -5.54 8.79
N GLN A 55 -10.45 -6.86 8.90
CA GLN A 55 -9.84 -7.64 7.81
C GLN A 55 -10.65 -7.53 6.50
N GLY A 56 -11.99 -7.51 6.58
CA GLY A 56 -12.84 -7.35 5.40
C GLY A 56 -12.60 -6.04 4.64
N VAL A 57 -12.22 -4.96 5.35
CA VAL A 57 -11.84 -3.68 4.73
C VAL A 57 -10.48 -3.81 4.03
N LEU A 58 -9.51 -4.43 4.71
CA LEU A 58 -8.19 -4.68 4.12
C LEU A 58 -8.31 -5.52 2.84
N ASP A 59 -9.14 -6.57 2.87
CA ASP A 59 -9.39 -7.45 1.72
C ASP A 59 -10.11 -6.71 0.59
N GLU A 60 -11.08 -5.85 0.92
CA GLU A 60 -11.80 -5.05 -0.09
C GLU A 60 -10.86 -4.09 -0.83
N PHE A 61 -9.96 -3.43 -0.12
CA PHE A 61 -9.01 -2.50 -0.72
C PHE A 61 -7.73 -3.17 -1.26
N SER A 62 -7.50 -4.45 -1.00
CA SER A 62 -6.39 -5.25 -1.53
C SER A 62 -6.65 -5.79 -2.94
N THR A 63 -7.30 -5.00 -3.80
CA THR A 63 -7.72 -5.42 -5.15
C THR A 63 -6.58 -6.02 -5.96
N ARG A 64 -5.39 -5.43 -5.88
CA ARG A 64 -4.22 -5.92 -6.60
C ARG A 64 -3.78 -7.30 -6.13
N ARG A 65 -3.80 -7.55 -4.84
CA ARG A 65 -3.46 -8.84 -4.26
C ARG A 65 -4.44 -9.91 -4.72
N ARG A 66 -5.72 -9.64 -4.66
CA ARG A 66 -6.78 -10.56 -5.13
C ARG A 66 -6.62 -10.92 -6.61
N GLN A 67 -6.30 -9.94 -7.48
CA GLN A 67 -6.07 -10.20 -8.91
C GLN A 67 -4.89 -11.14 -9.15
N ILE A 68 -3.78 -10.95 -8.43
CA ILE A 68 -2.60 -11.82 -8.52
C ILE A 68 -2.93 -13.23 -8.03
N GLU A 69 -3.64 -13.36 -6.92
CA GLU A 69 -4.03 -14.64 -6.35
C GLU A 69 -5.00 -15.41 -7.24
N ALA A 70 -5.96 -14.72 -7.87
CA ALA A 70 -6.87 -15.33 -8.85
C ALA A 70 -6.09 -15.86 -10.07
N GLU A 71 -5.19 -15.08 -10.64
CA GLU A 71 -4.35 -15.50 -11.77
C GLU A 71 -3.46 -16.71 -11.42
N LEU A 72 -2.92 -16.72 -10.21
CA LEU A 72 -2.13 -17.86 -9.72
C LEU A 72 -2.98 -19.12 -9.57
N ALA A 73 -4.20 -18.98 -9.05
CA ALA A 73 -5.13 -20.10 -8.87
C ALA A 73 -5.55 -20.69 -10.21
N GLU A 74 -5.92 -19.86 -11.19
CA GLU A 74 -6.26 -20.30 -12.54
C GLU A 74 -5.09 -20.99 -13.25
N GLY A 75 -3.88 -20.45 -13.06
CA GLY A 75 -2.65 -21.01 -13.66
C GLY A 75 -2.09 -22.24 -12.94
N GLY A 76 -2.64 -22.65 -11.79
CA GLY A 76 -2.09 -23.73 -10.96
C GLY A 76 -0.64 -23.48 -10.53
N ARG A 77 -0.22 -22.23 -10.43
CA ARG A 77 1.17 -21.82 -10.19
C ARG A 77 1.36 -21.34 -8.75
N THR A 78 2.49 -21.69 -8.18
CA THR A 78 2.88 -21.27 -6.83
C THR A 78 4.31 -20.72 -6.80
N GLY A 79 4.61 -19.90 -5.79
CA GLY A 79 5.95 -19.37 -5.54
C GLY A 79 6.17 -17.92 -6.02
N ALA A 80 7.25 -17.31 -5.53
CA ALA A 80 7.55 -15.89 -5.72
C ALA A 80 7.69 -15.49 -7.20
N LYS A 81 8.33 -16.33 -8.01
CA LYS A 81 8.53 -16.06 -9.44
C LYS A 81 7.21 -16.12 -10.23
N ALA A 82 6.32 -17.05 -9.88
CA ALA A 82 4.98 -17.12 -10.47
C ALA A 82 4.15 -15.87 -10.09
N SER A 83 4.24 -15.40 -8.85
CA SER A 83 3.59 -14.16 -8.40
C SER A 83 4.10 -12.93 -9.13
N GLU A 84 5.39 -12.87 -9.47
CA GLU A 84 5.96 -11.77 -10.25
C GLU A 84 5.40 -11.74 -11.69
N VAL A 85 5.30 -12.90 -12.33
CA VAL A 85 4.72 -13.05 -13.68
C VAL A 85 3.23 -12.68 -13.66
N ALA A 86 2.46 -13.20 -12.70
CA ALA A 86 1.04 -12.87 -12.52
C ALA A 86 0.84 -11.37 -12.26
N ALA A 87 1.73 -10.76 -11.49
CA ALA A 87 1.71 -9.32 -11.24
C ALA A 87 1.95 -8.49 -12.52
N LEU A 88 2.74 -8.97 -13.45
CA LEU A 88 2.92 -8.31 -14.75
C LEU A 88 1.71 -8.54 -15.66
N ALA A 89 1.22 -9.78 -15.76
CA ALA A 89 0.10 -10.16 -16.62
C ALA A 89 -1.20 -9.44 -16.26
N THR A 90 -1.48 -9.27 -14.96
CA THR A 90 -2.70 -8.62 -14.46
C THR A 90 -2.58 -7.09 -14.34
N ARG A 91 -1.49 -6.48 -14.81
CA ARG A 91 -1.30 -5.02 -14.69
C ARG A 91 -2.19 -4.28 -15.68
N ARG A 92 -3.25 -3.68 -15.17
CA ARG A 92 -4.09 -2.77 -15.96
C ARG A 92 -3.36 -1.45 -16.24
N ALA A 93 -3.73 -0.80 -17.36
CA ALA A 93 -3.32 0.58 -17.61
C ALA A 93 -3.84 1.49 -16.48
N LYS A 94 -3.08 2.54 -16.19
CA LYS A 94 -3.53 3.55 -15.23
C LYS A 94 -4.67 4.36 -15.86
N GLU A 95 -5.84 4.31 -15.25
CA GLU A 95 -6.95 5.18 -15.59
C GLU A 95 -6.82 6.48 -14.79
N ALA A 96 -6.89 7.61 -15.48
CA ALA A 96 -6.97 8.91 -14.84
C ALA A 96 -8.44 9.15 -14.45
N ARG A 97 -8.74 9.02 -13.14
CA ARG A 97 -10.04 9.35 -12.57
C ARG A 97 -9.93 10.63 -11.76
N PRO A 98 -10.92 11.54 -11.82
CA PRO A 98 -10.98 12.69 -10.93
C PRO A 98 -10.88 12.28 -9.45
N ARG A 99 -10.24 13.12 -8.65
CA ARG A 99 -10.01 12.82 -7.23
C ARG A 99 -11.32 12.64 -6.46
N GLU A 100 -12.30 13.45 -6.78
CA GLU A 100 -13.62 13.45 -6.16
C GLU A 100 -14.36 12.12 -6.39
N GLU A 101 -14.28 11.57 -7.60
CA GLU A 101 -14.85 10.26 -7.93
C GLU A 101 -14.14 9.13 -7.18
N LEU A 102 -12.81 9.21 -7.05
CA LEU A 102 -12.04 8.22 -6.29
C LEU A 102 -12.43 8.22 -4.80
N PHE A 103 -12.57 9.41 -4.21
CA PHE A 103 -12.99 9.50 -2.81
C PHE A 103 -14.42 9.04 -2.60
N ALA A 104 -15.35 9.35 -3.51
CA ALA A 104 -16.73 8.86 -3.44
C ALA A 104 -16.78 7.32 -3.48
N ASP A 105 -16.07 6.71 -4.45
CA ASP A 105 -15.93 5.25 -4.58
C ASP A 105 -15.35 4.61 -3.31
N TRP A 106 -14.30 5.19 -2.76
CA TRP A 106 -13.67 4.66 -1.54
C TRP A 106 -14.58 4.77 -0.32
N HIS A 107 -15.33 5.87 -0.17
CA HIS A 107 -16.30 6.04 0.91
C HIS A 107 -17.44 5.03 0.80
N GLU A 108 -17.99 4.83 -0.40
CA GLU A 108 -19.06 3.86 -0.66
C GLU A 108 -18.61 2.44 -0.33
N ARG A 109 -17.45 2.03 -0.85
CA ARG A 109 -16.88 0.70 -0.62
C ARG A 109 -16.50 0.47 0.83
N GLY A 110 -15.92 1.49 1.48
CA GLY A 110 -15.61 1.43 2.90
C GLY A 110 -16.87 1.27 3.76
N ALA A 111 -17.92 2.04 3.47
CA ALA A 111 -19.19 1.94 4.16
C ALA A 111 -19.85 0.57 3.96
N ALA A 112 -19.84 0.03 2.73
CA ALA A 112 -20.35 -1.30 2.43
C ALA A 112 -19.59 -2.41 3.19
N ALA A 113 -18.28 -2.22 3.43
CA ALA A 113 -17.46 -3.10 4.26
C ALA A 113 -17.60 -2.83 5.79
N GLY A 114 -18.54 -1.98 6.21
CA GLY A 114 -18.78 -1.62 7.61
C GLY A 114 -17.75 -0.65 8.20
N PHE A 115 -17.01 0.07 7.35
CA PHE A 115 -15.98 1.02 7.75
C PHE A 115 -16.18 2.38 7.08
N GLY A 116 -17.10 3.15 7.62
CA GLY A 116 -17.40 4.50 7.17
C GLY A 116 -16.58 5.58 7.89
N PRO A 117 -16.89 6.86 7.66
CA PRO A 117 -16.19 8.01 8.26
C PRO A 117 -16.15 7.99 9.78
N ASP A 118 -17.22 7.51 10.44
CA ASP A 118 -17.30 7.44 11.90
C ASP A 118 -16.30 6.43 12.46
N GLN A 119 -16.16 5.25 11.83
CA GLN A 119 -15.20 4.24 12.22
C GLN A 119 -13.77 4.74 11.98
N ALA A 120 -13.50 5.37 10.85
CA ALA A 120 -12.21 5.95 10.55
C ALA A 120 -11.82 7.06 11.55
N SER A 121 -12.76 7.92 11.92
CA SER A 121 -12.54 8.99 12.91
C SER A 121 -12.19 8.45 14.31
N ARG A 122 -12.70 7.28 14.68
CA ARG A 122 -12.38 6.64 15.96
C ARG A 122 -10.96 6.10 16.05
N LEU A 123 -10.28 5.93 14.93
CA LEU A 123 -8.88 5.49 14.91
C LEU A 123 -7.92 6.65 15.19
N VAL A 124 -8.33 7.89 14.88
CA VAL A 124 -7.51 9.09 15.04
C VAL A 124 -7.43 9.49 16.52
N GLY A 125 -6.22 9.84 16.98
CA GLY A 125 -5.99 10.32 18.36
C GLY A 125 -5.98 9.22 19.43
N ARG A 126 -5.89 7.94 19.08
CA ARG A 126 -5.89 6.83 20.04
C ARG A 126 -4.57 6.69 20.78
N THR A 127 -3.45 6.98 20.12
CA THR A 127 -2.15 7.06 20.77
C THR A 127 -1.86 8.51 21.11
N GLY A 128 -1.64 8.80 22.39
CA GLY A 128 -1.15 10.11 22.81
C GLY A 128 0.20 10.44 22.17
N PRO A 129 0.59 11.73 22.13
CA PRO A 129 1.95 12.10 21.74
C PRO A 129 2.95 11.42 22.68
N CYS A 130 3.98 10.77 22.08
CA CYS A 130 5.11 10.25 22.83
C CYS A 130 5.94 11.37 23.39
#